data_472bdc2f2a1fe8b7f70b9c689b7606d7
#
_entry.id   472bdc2f2a1fe8b7f70b9c689b7606d7
#
_cell.length_a   1.000
_cell.length_b   1.000
_cell.length_c   1.000
_cell.angle_alpha   90.00
_cell.angle_beta   90.00
_cell.angle_gamma   90.00
#
_symmetry.space_group_name_H-M   'P 1'
#
loop_
_entity.id
_entity.type
_entity.pdbx_description
1 polymer ?
#
loop_
_entity_poly.entity_id
_entity_poly.type
_entity_poly.pdbx_seq_one_letter_code
_entity_poly.pdbx_strand_id
1 'polypeptide(L)'
;VRLLAVIDHPWTGSFNHAVLATLAGEARARGHDIDTIDLHADRFDPVMSAEELAVYSKGRFLDPMVGAYQERIMKADYLFLVFPVWWETMPALLKGFFDKVFLPDWAFAEADFSPKLTGLRGATAITTMGAPKAVHTSVEAALCRGTLEACGVRGARWLNFLDVGASTPERRAEWLQSVRDSVAALDRL
;
A
#
# COMPACT_ATOMS: atom_id res chain seq x y z
N VAL A 1 17.62 -2.53 3.63
CA VAL A 1 16.44 -1.67 3.49
C VAL A 1 15.31 -2.24 4.34
N ARG A 2 14.57 -1.40 5.06
CA ARG A 2 13.38 -1.78 5.82
C ARG A 2 12.15 -1.58 4.95
N LEU A 3 11.47 -2.66 4.65
CA LEU A 3 10.29 -2.67 3.79
C LEU A 3 9.04 -2.78 4.65
N LEU A 4 7.98 -2.10 4.27
CA LEU A 4 6.65 -2.29 4.81
C LEU A 4 5.71 -2.71 3.69
N ALA A 5 5.01 -3.82 3.86
CA ALA A 5 3.94 -4.25 2.97
C ALA A 5 2.59 -4.08 3.67
N VAL A 6 1.64 -3.39 3.04
CA VAL A 6 0.24 -3.31 3.47
C VAL A 6 -0.58 -4.14 2.51
N ILE A 7 -1.33 -5.12 3.02
CA ILE A 7 -2.23 -5.95 2.22
C ILE A 7 -3.69 -5.70 2.59
N ASP A 8 -4.53 -5.60 1.56
CA ASP A 8 -5.98 -5.58 1.68
C ASP A 8 -6.58 -6.69 0.81
N HIS A 9 -6.84 -7.86 1.41
CA HIS A 9 -7.59 -8.94 0.77
C HIS A 9 -8.17 -9.89 1.82
N PRO A 10 -9.51 -10.16 1.83
CA PRO A 10 -10.16 -10.94 2.89
C PRO A 10 -9.83 -12.45 2.86
N TRP A 11 -9.39 -12.98 1.72
CA TRP A 11 -9.13 -14.40 1.55
C TRP A 11 -7.63 -14.68 1.41
N THR A 12 -7.07 -15.43 2.37
CA THR A 12 -5.65 -15.78 2.42
C THR A 12 -5.19 -16.69 1.26
N GLY A 13 -6.10 -17.41 0.60
CA GLY A 13 -5.82 -18.20 -0.61
C GLY A 13 -5.80 -17.39 -1.91
N SER A 14 -5.90 -16.06 -1.85
CA SER A 14 -5.93 -15.19 -3.02
C SER A 14 -4.56 -15.04 -3.70
N PHE A 15 -4.57 -14.62 -4.96
CA PHE A 15 -3.33 -14.28 -5.66
C PHE A 15 -2.62 -13.06 -5.04
N ASN A 16 -3.34 -12.13 -4.40
CA ASN A 16 -2.71 -11.05 -3.63
C ASN A 16 -1.86 -11.58 -2.46
N HIS A 17 -2.31 -12.61 -1.75
CA HIS A 17 -1.50 -13.26 -0.72
C HIS A 17 -0.30 -14.02 -1.31
N ALA A 18 -0.42 -14.61 -2.51
CA ALA A 18 0.72 -15.20 -3.21
C ALA A 18 1.75 -14.11 -3.62
N VAL A 19 1.28 -12.94 -4.04
CA VAL A 19 2.13 -11.76 -4.29
C VAL A 19 2.85 -11.34 -3.02
N LEU A 20 2.13 -11.17 -1.90
CA LEU A 20 2.72 -10.81 -0.61
C LEU A 20 3.76 -11.85 -0.14
N ALA A 21 3.45 -13.14 -0.25
CA ALA A 21 4.37 -14.20 0.13
C ALA A 21 5.66 -14.19 -0.71
N THR A 22 5.53 -13.95 -2.02
CA THR A 22 6.66 -13.83 -2.95
C THR A 22 7.52 -12.61 -2.62
N LEU A 23 6.89 -11.47 -2.39
CA LEU A 23 7.55 -10.23 -2.00
C LEU A 23 8.34 -10.43 -0.69
N ALA A 24 7.69 -11.00 0.33
CA ALA A 24 8.33 -11.23 1.62
C ALA A 24 9.47 -12.26 1.56
N GLY A 25 9.30 -13.32 0.77
CA GLY A 25 10.34 -14.32 0.52
C GLY A 25 11.58 -13.72 -0.15
N GLU A 26 11.37 -12.96 -1.22
CA GLU A 26 12.46 -12.29 -1.96
C GLU A 26 13.18 -11.24 -1.12
N ALA A 27 12.42 -10.43 -0.35
CA ALA A 27 12.98 -9.43 0.53
C ALA A 27 13.95 -10.06 1.55
N ARG A 28 13.53 -11.13 2.21
CA ARG A 28 14.38 -11.87 3.17
C ARG A 28 15.58 -12.52 2.51
N ALA A 29 15.41 -13.12 1.33
CA ALA A 29 16.50 -13.74 0.57
C ALA A 29 17.59 -12.73 0.21
N ARG A 30 17.22 -11.45 0.03
CA ARG A 30 18.16 -10.34 -0.26
C ARG A 30 18.68 -9.63 1.00
N GLY A 31 18.32 -10.09 2.19
CA GLY A 31 18.74 -9.48 3.44
C GLY A 31 18.02 -8.18 3.79
N HIS A 32 16.86 -7.91 3.19
CA HIS A 32 16.00 -6.82 3.60
C HIS A 32 15.15 -7.23 4.80
N ASP A 33 14.92 -6.29 5.70
CA ASP A 33 13.92 -6.42 6.75
C ASP A 33 12.54 -6.10 6.18
N ILE A 34 11.54 -6.95 6.44
CA ILE A 34 10.18 -6.75 5.95
C ILE A 34 9.16 -6.93 7.06
N ASP A 35 8.36 -5.89 7.25
CA ASP A 35 7.19 -5.85 8.11
C ASP A 35 5.90 -5.88 7.25
N THR A 36 4.81 -6.42 7.81
CA THR A 36 3.55 -6.58 7.08
C THR A 36 2.35 -6.13 7.91
N ILE A 37 1.57 -5.20 7.40
CA ILE A 37 0.23 -4.84 7.88
C ILE A 37 -0.78 -5.62 7.03
N ASP A 38 -1.54 -6.50 7.67
CA ASP A 38 -2.69 -7.17 7.06
C ASP A 38 -3.97 -6.56 7.65
N LEU A 39 -4.63 -5.69 6.87
CA LEU A 39 -5.78 -4.93 7.34
C LEU A 39 -6.96 -5.82 7.75
N HIS A 40 -7.13 -7.00 7.13
CA HIS A 40 -8.15 -7.97 7.52
C HIS A 40 -7.78 -8.75 8.76
N ALA A 41 -6.54 -9.24 8.87
CA ALA A 41 -6.08 -9.96 10.05
C ALA A 41 -6.09 -9.06 11.29
N ASP A 42 -5.71 -7.81 11.14
CA ASP A 42 -5.72 -6.79 12.20
C ASP A 42 -7.14 -6.31 12.54
N ARG A 43 -8.15 -6.65 11.72
CA ARG A 43 -9.54 -6.18 11.86
C ARG A 43 -9.64 -4.65 11.91
N PHE A 44 -8.87 -4.00 11.05
CA PHE A 44 -8.88 -2.55 10.99
C PHE A 44 -10.29 -2.02 10.65
N ASP A 45 -10.77 -1.05 11.43
CA ASP A 45 -12.03 -0.36 11.13
C ASP A 45 -11.77 0.82 10.17
N PRO A 46 -12.24 0.75 8.90
CA PRO A 46 -12.01 1.80 7.93
C PRO A 46 -12.90 3.03 8.11
N VAL A 47 -13.93 2.92 8.95
CA VAL A 47 -14.95 3.98 9.08
C VAL A 47 -14.46 5.05 10.05
N MET A 48 -14.34 6.29 9.57
CA MET A 48 -14.06 7.43 10.42
C MET A 48 -15.32 7.83 11.19
N SER A 49 -15.23 7.84 12.51
CA SER A 49 -16.33 8.29 13.37
C SER A 49 -16.43 9.82 13.44
N ALA A 50 -17.55 10.33 13.95
CA ALA A 50 -17.72 11.76 14.18
C ALA A 50 -16.71 12.32 15.20
N GLU A 51 -16.37 11.50 16.21
CA GLU A 51 -15.38 11.85 17.25
C GLU A 51 -13.96 11.89 16.67
N GLU A 52 -13.59 10.94 15.80
CA GLU A 52 -12.33 10.96 15.07
C GLU A 52 -12.24 12.18 14.16
N LEU A 53 -13.31 12.48 13.43
CA LEU A 53 -13.37 13.65 12.56
C LEU A 53 -13.19 14.97 13.36
N ALA A 54 -13.72 15.06 14.59
CA ALA A 54 -13.57 16.24 15.45
C ALA A 54 -12.13 16.54 15.88
N VAL A 55 -11.24 15.55 15.79
CA VAL A 55 -9.80 15.71 16.11
C VAL A 55 -8.90 15.62 14.89
N TYR A 56 -9.45 15.32 13.71
CA TYR A 56 -8.73 15.09 12.45
C TYR A 56 -7.81 16.26 12.06
N SER A 57 -8.37 17.49 12.01
CA SER A 57 -7.62 18.70 11.67
C SER A 57 -6.53 19.09 12.67
N LYS A 58 -6.48 18.40 13.82
CA LYS A 58 -5.43 18.57 14.83
C LYS A 58 -4.34 17.51 14.71
N GLY A 59 -4.34 16.71 13.64
CA GLY A 59 -3.42 15.61 13.44
C GLY A 59 -3.51 14.52 14.52
N ARG A 60 -4.67 14.37 15.15
CA ARG A 60 -4.87 13.43 16.28
C ARG A 60 -5.75 12.27 15.85
N PHE A 61 -5.48 11.12 16.40
CA PHE A 61 -6.28 9.90 16.26
C PHE A 61 -6.86 9.47 17.61
N LEU A 62 -7.97 8.73 17.58
CA LEU A 62 -8.57 8.11 18.77
C LEU A 62 -8.32 6.61 18.78
N ASP A 63 -8.22 5.98 17.61
CA ASP A 63 -7.91 4.56 17.45
C ASP A 63 -6.39 4.35 17.63
N PRO A 64 -5.96 3.57 18.67
CA PRO A 64 -4.53 3.29 18.90
C PRO A 64 -3.86 2.57 17.73
N MET A 65 -4.62 1.82 16.90
CA MET A 65 -4.10 1.12 15.74
C MET A 65 -3.56 2.10 14.69
N VAL A 66 -4.16 3.27 14.56
CA VAL A 66 -3.67 4.35 13.68
C VAL A 66 -2.25 4.75 14.07
N GLY A 67 -2.00 5.01 15.37
CA GLY A 67 -0.66 5.34 15.87
C GLY A 67 0.35 4.23 15.63
N ALA A 68 -0.04 2.97 15.88
CA ALA A 68 0.81 1.81 15.62
C ALA A 68 1.19 1.69 14.13
N TYR A 69 0.25 1.94 13.22
CA TYR A 69 0.52 1.94 11.78
C TYR A 69 1.42 3.10 11.36
N GLN A 70 1.19 4.30 11.90
CA GLN A 70 2.05 5.46 11.66
C GLN A 70 3.50 5.19 12.07
N GLU A 71 3.74 4.57 13.23
CA GLU A 71 5.08 4.19 13.68
C GLU A 71 5.75 3.20 12.75
N ARG A 72 5.01 2.21 12.22
CA ARG A 72 5.53 1.21 11.29
C ARG A 72 5.89 1.84 9.94
N ILE A 73 5.06 2.75 9.44
CA ILE A 73 5.34 3.51 8.22
C ILE A 73 6.59 4.38 8.38
N MET A 74 6.72 5.09 9.51
CA MET A 74 7.89 5.94 9.78
C MET A 74 9.21 5.17 9.92
N LYS A 75 9.15 3.89 10.29
CA LYS A 75 10.33 3.00 10.36
C LYS A 75 10.73 2.44 9.00
N ALA A 76 9.85 2.49 8.01
CA ALA A 76 10.10 1.91 6.70
C ALA A 76 10.92 2.85 5.80
N ASP A 77 11.74 2.26 4.95
CA ASP A 77 12.46 2.96 3.88
C ASP A 77 11.67 2.90 2.56
N TYR A 78 10.82 1.87 2.39
CA TYR A 78 10.03 1.64 1.18
C TYR A 78 8.68 0.99 1.51
N LEU A 79 7.63 1.36 0.78
CA LEU A 79 6.26 0.89 0.98
C LEU A 79 5.77 0.04 -0.19
N PHE A 80 5.21 -1.14 0.10
CA PHE A 80 4.43 -1.93 -0.84
C PHE A 80 2.96 -1.93 -0.42
N LEU A 81 2.06 -1.76 -1.39
CA LEU A 81 0.62 -1.85 -1.22
C LEU A 81 0.11 -2.98 -2.10
N VAL A 82 -0.50 -4.01 -1.52
CA VAL A 82 -0.98 -5.20 -2.25
C VAL A 82 -2.49 -5.32 -2.09
N PHE A 83 -3.24 -5.16 -3.20
CA PHE A 83 -4.70 -5.15 -3.14
C PHE A 83 -5.36 -5.46 -4.49
N PRO A 84 -6.60 -5.95 -4.52
CA PRO A 84 -7.39 -6.06 -5.74
C PRO A 84 -7.96 -4.71 -6.13
N VAL A 85 -8.00 -4.42 -7.42
CA VAL A 85 -8.74 -3.26 -7.93
C VAL A 85 -10.22 -3.63 -8.02
N TRP A 86 -11.04 -2.91 -7.27
CA TRP A 86 -12.50 -3.01 -7.31
C TRP A 86 -13.08 -1.67 -7.75
N TRP A 87 -13.92 -1.70 -8.79
CA TRP A 87 -14.51 -0.49 -9.35
C TRP A 87 -13.48 0.62 -9.64
N GLU A 88 -12.40 0.25 -10.35
CA GLU A 88 -11.31 1.15 -10.79
C GLU A 88 -10.48 1.79 -9.66
N THR A 89 -10.65 1.34 -8.41
CA THR A 89 -9.95 1.92 -7.26
C THR A 89 -9.57 0.86 -6.23
N MET A 90 -8.97 1.29 -5.13
CA MET A 90 -8.69 0.44 -3.98
C MET A 90 -9.96 0.00 -3.26
N PRO A 91 -9.95 -1.15 -2.56
CA PRO A 91 -11.07 -1.57 -1.72
C PRO A 91 -11.32 -0.59 -0.56
N ALA A 92 -12.53 -0.65 0.00
CA ALA A 92 -12.97 0.26 1.06
C ALA A 92 -12.08 0.25 2.30
N LEU A 93 -11.54 -0.93 2.67
CA LEU A 93 -10.68 -1.07 3.85
C LEU A 93 -9.36 -0.33 3.66
N LEU A 94 -8.71 -0.46 2.50
CA LEU A 94 -7.49 0.30 2.18
C LEU A 94 -7.78 1.79 2.01
N LYS A 95 -8.95 2.16 1.47
CA LYS A 95 -9.34 3.59 1.40
C LYS A 95 -9.45 4.19 2.80
N GLY A 96 -10.14 3.50 3.71
CA GLY A 96 -10.25 3.93 5.11
C GLY A 96 -8.90 3.96 5.84
N PHE A 97 -7.97 3.05 5.49
CA PHE A 97 -6.60 3.11 5.98
C PHE A 97 -5.96 4.47 5.63
N PHE A 98 -6.04 4.93 4.37
CA PHE A 98 -5.52 6.24 4.01
C PHE A 98 -6.27 7.38 4.71
N ASP A 99 -7.59 7.29 4.82
CA ASP A 99 -8.40 8.33 5.44
C ASP A 99 -8.09 8.52 6.94
N LYS A 100 -7.80 7.42 7.65
CA LYS A 100 -7.58 7.46 9.11
C LYS A 100 -6.11 7.55 9.51
N VAL A 101 -5.18 7.03 8.68
CA VAL A 101 -3.75 6.98 9.03
C VAL A 101 -2.98 8.17 8.48
N PHE A 102 -3.35 8.67 7.27
CA PHE A 102 -2.65 9.77 6.62
C PHE A 102 -3.18 11.14 7.09
N LEU A 103 -3.02 11.38 8.37
CA LEU A 103 -3.54 12.58 9.04
C LEU A 103 -2.75 13.85 8.71
N PRO A 104 -3.40 15.03 8.82
CA PRO A 104 -2.70 16.31 8.85
C PRO A 104 -1.59 16.33 9.90
N ASP A 105 -0.56 17.12 9.67
CA ASP A 105 0.65 17.25 10.50
C ASP A 105 1.48 15.98 10.72
N TRP A 106 1.01 14.83 10.17
CA TRP A 106 1.77 13.60 10.10
C TRP A 106 2.15 13.24 8.66
N ALA A 107 1.20 13.15 7.71
CA ALA A 107 1.46 12.84 6.31
C ALA A 107 1.79 14.10 5.48
N PHE A 108 1.16 15.21 5.82
CA PHE A 108 1.34 16.53 5.22
C PHE A 108 1.10 17.63 6.26
N ALA A 109 1.62 18.82 6.07
CA ALA A 109 1.36 19.94 6.97
C ALA A 109 -0.04 20.52 6.75
N GLU A 110 -0.80 20.72 7.82
CA GLU A 110 -2.16 21.29 7.75
C GLU A 110 -2.14 22.72 7.15
N ALA A 111 -1.09 23.49 7.44
CA ALA A 111 -1.02 24.91 7.08
C ALA A 111 -0.86 25.18 5.59
N ASP A 112 -0.12 24.34 4.86
CA ASP A 112 0.30 24.60 3.48
C ASP A 112 0.36 23.35 2.59
N PHE A 113 -0.12 22.21 3.09
CA PHE A 113 -0.07 20.90 2.44
C PHE A 113 1.35 20.42 2.08
N SER A 114 2.39 20.98 2.69
CA SER A 114 3.75 20.52 2.44
C SER A 114 3.94 19.06 2.90
N PRO A 115 4.66 18.23 2.11
CA PRO A 115 4.78 16.80 2.36
C PRO A 115 5.64 16.48 3.58
N LYS A 116 5.27 15.46 4.35
CA LYS A 116 5.99 15.04 5.58
C LYS A 116 6.55 13.63 5.54
N LEU A 117 6.08 12.76 4.65
CA LEU A 117 6.56 11.37 4.52
C LEU A 117 7.83 11.26 3.66
N THR A 118 8.70 12.25 3.73
CA THR A 118 9.93 12.34 2.91
C THR A 118 11.00 11.31 3.26
N GLY A 119 10.85 10.59 4.38
CA GLY A 119 11.70 9.47 4.77
C GLY A 119 11.46 8.20 3.93
N LEU A 120 10.27 8.04 3.36
CA LEU A 120 9.97 6.96 2.43
C LEU A 120 10.63 7.22 1.08
N ARG A 121 11.57 6.36 0.70
CA ARG A 121 12.39 6.49 -0.54
C ARG A 121 11.62 6.09 -1.80
N GLY A 122 10.47 5.43 -1.64
CA GLY A 122 9.58 5.05 -2.72
C GLY A 122 8.43 4.17 -2.27
N ALA A 123 7.51 3.88 -3.21
CA ALA A 123 6.43 2.94 -3.01
C ALA A 123 6.10 2.17 -4.30
N THR A 124 5.56 0.96 -4.15
CA THR A 124 4.96 0.21 -5.27
C THR A 124 3.58 -0.30 -4.88
N ALA A 125 2.56 0.14 -5.61
CA ALA A 125 1.25 -0.48 -5.58
C ALA A 125 1.26 -1.71 -6.51
N ILE A 126 1.01 -2.89 -5.97
CA ILE A 126 0.88 -4.15 -6.73
C ILE A 126 -0.57 -4.57 -6.67
N THR A 127 -1.23 -4.57 -7.81
CA THR A 127 -2.66 -4.80 -7.88
C THR A 127 -3.05 -5.96 -8.77
N THR A 128 -4.21 -6.52 -8.51
CA THR A 128 -4.85 -7.56 -9.32
C THR A 128 -6.19 -7.06 -9.83
N MET A 129 -6.56 -7.44 -11.04
CA MET A 129 -7.86 -7.13 -11.64
C MET A 129 -8.49 -8.36 -12.27
N GLY A 130 -9.82 -8.46 -12.22
CA GLY A 130 -10.57 -9.43 -13.01
C GLY A 130 -10.82 -8.98 -14.45
N ALA A 131 -10.62 -7.70 -14.77
CA ALA A 131 -10.81 -7.18 -16.11
C ALA A 131 -9.61 -7.49 -17.03
N PRO A 132 -9.83 -7.74 -18.34
CA PRO A 132 -8.75 -8.05 -19.29
C PRO A 132 -7.90 -6.84 -19.67
N LYS A 133 -8.37 -5.64 -19.37
CA LYS A 133 -7.64 -4.37 -19.56
C LYS A 133 -8.03 -3.36 -18.49
N ALA A 134 -7.09 -2.52 -18.10
CA ALA A 134 -7.37 -1.34 -17.31
C ALA A 134 -8.09 -0.30 -18.20
N VAL A 135 -9.31 0.06 -17.85
CA VAL A 135 -10.09 1.06 -18.61
C VAL A 135 -9.72 2.47 -18.17
N HIS A 136 -9.43 2.63 -16.89
CA HIS A 136 -9.02 3.88 -16.27
C HIS A 136 -7.77 3.67 -15.39
N THR A 137 -7.00 4.73 -15.19
CA THR A 137 -5.75 4.71 -14.39
C THR A 137 -5.93 5.41 -13.03
N SER A 138 -7.11 5.23 -12.40
CA SER A 138 -7.40 5.89 -11.12
C SER A 138 -6.41 5.53 -10.01
N VAL A 139 -5.90 4.29 -9.98
CA VAL A 139 -4.88 3.86 -9.02
C VAL A 139 -3.60 4.67 -9.18
N GLU A 140 -3.09 4.85 -10.39
CA GLU A 140 -1.88 5.63 -10.63
C GLU A 140 -2.09 7.10 -10.30
N ALA A 141 -3.20 7.69 -10.76
CA ALA A 141 -3.48 9.10 -10.58
C ALA A 141 -3.84 9.44 -9.12
N ALA A 142 -4.75 8.69 -8.51
CA ALA A 142 -5.25 8.99 -7.17
C ALA A 142 -4.32 8.48 -6.05
N LEU A 143 -3.83 7.24 -6.17
CA LEU A 143 -3.00 6.66 -5.12
C LEU A 143 -1.53 7.06 -5.27
N CYS A 144 -0.90 6.80 -6.42
CA CYS A 144 0.53 7.05 -6.56
C CYS A 144 0.83 8.55 -6.52
N ARG A 145 0.18 9.34 -7.40
CA ARG A 145 0.45 10.79 -7.48
C ARG A 145 -0.34 11.61 -6.47
N GLY A 146 -1.65 11.40 -6.40
CA GLY A 146 -2.55 12.23 -5.58
C GLY A 146 -2.44 11.99 -4.08
N THR A 147 -1.95 10.82 -3.64
CA THR A 147 -1.80 10.50 -2.21
C THR A 147 -0.34 10.34 -1.82
N LEU A 148 0.37 9.34 -2.37
CA LEU A 148 1.72 9.01 -1.92
C LEU A 148 2.72 10.11 -2.25
N GLU A 149 2.82 10.54 -3.51
CA GLU A 149 3.75 11.59 -3.92
C GLU A 149 3.38 12.95 -3.30
N ALA A 150 2.09 13.26 -3.19
CA ALA A 150 1.62 14.47 -2.50
C ALA A 150 2.02 14.50 -1.02
N CYS A 151 2.15 13.34 -0.36
CA CYS A 151 2.65 13.23 1.02
C CYS A 151 4.19 13.13 1.11
N GLY A 152 4.91 13.10 -0.02
CA GLY A 152 6.37 13.12 -0.05
C GLY A 152 7.06 11.80 -0.39
N VAL A 153 6.30 10.74 -0.68
CA VAL A 153 6.84 9.44 -1.13
C VAL A 153 7.28 9.58 -2.58
N ARG A 154 8.58 9.53 -2.85
CA ARG A 154 9.13 9.75 -4.19
C ARG A 154 8.99 8.51 -5.06
N GLY A 155 8.67 8.70 -6.35
CA GLY A 155 8.70 7.65 -7.36
C GLY A 155 7.73 6.49 -7.06
N ALA A 156 6.53 6.79 -6.61
CA ALA A 156 5.48 5.82 -6.45
C ALA A 156 5.15 5.16 -7.80
N ARG A 157 5.11 3.82 -7.82
CA ARG A 157 4.92 3.00 -9.03
C ARG A 157 3.67 2.15 -8.92
N TRP A 158 3.12 1.79 -10.07
CA TRP A 158 1.99 0.87 -10.16
C TRP A 158 2.36 -0.35 -11.01
N LEU A 159 2.23 -1.54 -10.44
CA LEU A 159 2.35 -2.84 -11.10
C LEU A 159 0.99 -3.52 -11.04
N ASN A 160 0.37 -3.76 -12.20
CA ASN A 160 -0.99 -4.29 -12.28
C ASN A 160 -1.05 -5.61 -13.02
N PHE A 161 -1.74 -6.60 -12.45
CA PHE A 161 -1.97 -7.92 -13.04
C PHE A 161 -3.43 -8.05 -13.48
N LEU A 162 -3.63 -8.14 -14.79
CA LEU A 162 -4.94 -8.13 -15.44
C LEU A 162 -5.48 -9.56 -15.61
N ASP A 163 -6.81 -9.69 -15.59
CA ASP A 163 -7.51 -10.95 -15.89
C ASP A 163 -7.01 -12.14 -15.06
N VAL A 164 -6.82 -11.92 -13.77
CA VAL A 164 -6.26 -12.94 -12.87
C VAL A 164 -7.10 -14.21 -12.84
N GLY A 165 -8.43 -14.08 -12.97
CA GLY A 165 -9.36 -15.21 -12.97
C GLY A 165 -9.15 -16.19 -14.12
N ALA A 166 -8.82 -15.67 -15.31
CA ALA A 166 -8.58 -16.47 -16.52
C ALA A 166 -7.08 -16.75 -16.79
N SER A 167 -6.18 -16.32 -15.89
CA SER A 167 -4.74 -16.48 -16.07
C SER A 167 -4.28 -17.92 -15.94
N THR A 168 -3.28 -18.31 -16.74
CA THR A 168 -2.62 -19.62 -16.64
C THR A 168 -1.59 -19.65 -15.50
N PRO A 169 -1.16 -20.85 -15.04
CA PRO A 169 -0.07 -20.98 -14.07
C PRO A 169 1.22 -20.29 -14.51
N GLU A 170 1.57 -20.39 -15.80
CA GLU A 170 2.78 -19.79 -16.40
C GLU A 170 2.70 -18.27 -16.32
N ARG A 171 1.54 -17.69 -16.65
CA ARG A 171 1.32 -16.24 -16.55
C ARG A 171 1.44 -15.74 -15.11
N ARG A 172 0.90 -16.48 -14.16
CA ARG A 172 1.06 -16.16 -12.72
C ARG A 172 2.51 -16.23 -12.27
N ALA A 173 3.27 -17.22 -12.77
CA ALA A 173 4.71 -17.32 -12.47
C ALA A 173 5.50 -16.12 -13.02
N GLU A 174 5.20 -15.64 -14.24
CA GLU A 174 5.77 -14.40 -14.80
C GLU A 174 5.46 -13.18 -13.92
N TRP A 175 4.21 -13.02 -13.46
CA TRP A 175 3.84 -11.93 -12.58
C TRP A 175 4.57 -12.00 -11.23
N LEU A 176 4.68 -13.18 -10.63
CA LEU A 176 5.46 -13.35 -9.41
C LEU A 176 6.95 -13.09 -9.64
N GLN A 177 7.48 -13.35 -10.85
CA GLN A 177 8.84 -12.91 -11.19
C GLN A 177 8.95 -11.39 -11.24
N SER A 178 7.98 -10.68 -11.81
CA SER A 178 7.96 -9.20 -11.79
C SER A 178 7.91 -8.63 -10.35
N VAL A 179 7.27 -9.35 -9.42
CA VAL A 179 7.30 -8.98 -8.00
C VAL A 179 8.71 -9.13 -7.42
N ARG A 180 9.42 -10.23 -7.71
CA ARG A 180 10.83 -10.42 -7.30
C ARG A 180 11.73 -9.34 -7.88
N ASP A 181 11.55 -9.02 -9.16
CA ASP A 181 12.32 -7.98 -9.86
C ASP A 181 12.12 -6.60 -9.22
N SER A 182 10.88 -6.31 -8.77
CA SER A 182 10.58 -5.06 -8.07
C SER A 182 11.31 -4.95 -6.72
N VAL A 183 11.49 -6.07 -6.01
CA VAL A 183 12.29 -6.12 -4.77
C VAL A 183 13.78 -6.01 -5.09
N ALA A 184 14.26 -6.73 -6.12
CA ALA A 184 15.66 -6.70 -6.54
C ALA A 184 16.14 -5.30 -6.93
N ALA A 185 15.25 -4.48 -7.49
CA ALA A 185 15.55 -3.09 -7.83
C ALA A 185 15.90 -2.23 -6.61
N LEU A 186 15.52 -2.66 -5.40
CA LEU A 186 15.78 -1.94 -4.14
C LEU A 186 17.20 -2.15 -3.59
N ASP A 187 17.97 -3.11 -4.11
CA ASP A 187 19.38 -3.31 -3.72
C ASP A 187 20.25 -2.07 -4.00
N ARG A 188 19.75 -1.17 -4.85
CA ARG A 188 20.43 0.07 -5.26
C ARG A 188 19.94 1.32 -4.50
N LEU A 189 18.97 1.14 -3.59
CA LEU A 189 18.50 2.17 -2.70
C LEU A 189 19.38 2.22 -1.44
#